data_0c34884d70907d081afb4ca3fb623042
#
_entry.id   0c34884d70907d081afb4ca3fb623042
#
_cell.length_a   1.000
_cell.length_b   1.000
_cell.length_c   1.000
_cell.angle_alpha   90.00
_cell.angle_beta   90.00
_cell.angle_gamma   90.00
#
_symmetry.space_group_name_H-M   'P 1'
#
loop_
_entity.id
_entity.type
_entity.pdbx_description
1 polymer ?
#
loop_
_entity_poly.entity_id
_entity_poly.type
_entity_poly.pdbx_seq_one_letter_code
_entity_poly.pdbx_strand_id
1 'polypeptide(L)'
;MRFRYFDPAEQSTVEGDVHSGGEVEELIALVGGLRADRAPAVELVGTDGSSLVVGVAGERAVLLFTDASGAAAHSVGSSGAQHGSGVVFDYFGSYTELPASYAVPVGVAVQAADGFAAGARPPKATGLQLAED
;
A
#
# COMPACT_ATOMS: atom_id res chain seq x y z
N MET A 1 13.76 -4.47 5.41
CA MET A 1 12.34 -4.10 5.61
C MET A 1 11.48 -5.35 5.61
N ARG A 2 10.74 -5.57 6.68
CA ARG A 2 9.79 -6.68 6.76
C ARG A 2 8.56 -6.37 5.93
N PHE A 3 8.01 -7.37 5.24
CA PHE A 3 6.72 -7.26 4.60
C PHE A 3 5.81 -8.39 5.06
N ARG A 4 4.50 -8.19 4.92
CA ARG A 4 3.53 -9.26 5.11
C ARG A 4 2.28 -8.99 4.29
N TYR A 5 1.63 -10.07 3.88
CA TYR A 5 0.32 -10.04 3.23
C TYR A 5 -0.40 -11.36 3.50
N PHE A 6 -1.70 -11.38 3.29
CA PHE A 6 -2.50 -12.58 3.47
C PHE A 6 -2.68 -13.26 2.11
N ASP A 7 -2.20 -14.51 2.00
CA ASP A 7 -2.36 -15.29 0.77
C ASP A 7 -3.75 -15.92 0.76
N PRO A 8 -4.63 -15.55 -0.19
CA PRO A 8 -6.00 -16.09 -0.22
C PRO A 8 -6.07 -17.54 -0.61
N ALA A 9 -5.10 -18.07 -1.35
CA ALA A 9 -5.08 -19.47 -1.75
C ALA A 9 -4.70 -20.39 -0.58
N GLU A 10 -3.67 -19.98 0.18
CA GLU A 10 -3.16 -20.74 1.33
C GLU A 10 -3.88 -20.38 2.62
N GLN A 11 -4.65 -19.31 2.64
CA GLN A 11 -5.34 -18.76 3.81
C GLN A 11 -4.40 -18.58 5.00
N SER A 12 -3.23 -18.02 4.70
CA SER A 12 -2.18 -17.79 5.70
C SER A 12 -1.45 -16.49 5.42
N THR A 13 -0.85 -15.92 6.46
CA THR A 13 -0.02 -14.72 6.33
C THR A 13 1.37 -15.11 5.82
N VAL A 14 1.80 -14.46 4.75
CA VAL A 14 3.15 -14.60 4.21
C VAL A 14 3.98 -13.43 4.71
N GLU A 15 5.16 -13.72 5.24
CA GLU A 15 6.09 -12.71 5.74
C GLU A 15 7.47 -12.93 5.14
N GLY A 16 8.23 -11.86 5.02
CA GLY A 16 9.59 -11.93 4.51
C GLY A 16 10.28 -10.59 4.58
N ASP A 17 11.40 -10.50 3.89
CA ASP A 17 12.18 -9.28 3.80
C ASP A 17 12.19 -8.77 2.37
N VAL A 18 12.18 -7.45 2.22
CA VAL A 18 12.21 -6.79 0.92
C VAL A 18 13.12 -5.57 1.02
N HIS A 19 13.81 -5.25 -0.07
CA HIS A 19 14.72 -4.13 -0.16
C HIS A 19 14.25 -3.15 -1.23
N SER A 20 14.69 -1.89 -1.12
CA SER A 20 14.46 -0.91 -2.18
C SER A 20 15.22 -1.30 -3.45
N GLY A 21 14.90 -0.65 -4.56
CA GLY A 21 15.60 -0.88 -5.82
C GLY A 21 15.01 -1.96 -6.69
N GLY A 22 13.68 -2.13 -6.67
CA GLY A 22 12.97 -3.05 -7.56
C GLY A 22 12.26 -4.19 -6.86
N GLU A 23 12.73 -4.64 -5.70
CA GLU A 23 12.10 -5.75 -4.97
C GLU A 23 10.70 -5.38 -4.48
N VAL A 24 10.51 -4.14 -4.06
CA VAL A 24 9.19 -3.65 -3.60
C VAL A 24 8.19 -3.67 -4.76
N GLU A 25 8.61 -3.22 -5.93
CA GLU A 25 7.77 -3.24 -7.13
C GLU A 25 7.38 -4.67 -7.49
N GLU A 26 8.34 -5.60 -7.46
CA GLU A 26 8.08 -7.00 -7.75
C GLU A 26 7.11 -7.61 -6.75
N LEU A 27 7.25 -7.28 -5.46
CA LEU A 27 6.36 -7.76 -4.41
C LEU A 27 4.93 -7.26 -4.63
N ILE A 28 4.76 -5.97 -4.91
CA ILE A 28 3.44 -5.39 -5.14
C ILE A 28 2.79 -6.01 -6.37
N ALA A 29 3.55 -6.21 -7.44
CA ALA A 29 3.04 -6.85 -8.66
C ALA A 29 2.63 -8.30 -8.41
N LEU A 30 3.43 -9.05 -7.66
CA LEU A 30 3.12 -10.44 -7.30
C LEU A 30 1.81 -10.52 -6.52
N VAL A 31 1.70 -9.72 -5.47
CA VAL A 31 0.53 -9.75 -4.59
C VAL A 31 -0.71 -9.26 -5.33
N GLY A 32 -0.57 -8.24 -6.17
CA GLY A 32 -1.67 -7.72 -6.99
C GLY A 32 -2.23 -8.74 -7.96
N GLY A 33 -1.47 -9.77 -8.32
CA GLY A 33 -1.91 -10.83 -9.21
C GLY A 33 -2.50 -12.06 -8.51
N LEU A 34 -2.51 -12.11 -7.18
CA LEU A 34 -2.96 -13.29 -6.45
C LEU A 34 -4.47 -13.50 -6.51
N ARG A 35 -5.23 -12.44 -6.75
CA ARG A 35 -6.68 -12.50 -6.81
C ARG A 35 -7.22 -11.45 -7.76
N ALA A 36 -8.03 -11.87 -8.72
CA ALA A 36 -8.47 -11.00 -9.81
C ALA A 36 -9.48 -9.94 -9.36
N ASP A 37 -10.34 -10.27 -8.39
CA ASP A 37 -11.44 -9.40 -7.97
C ASP A 37 -11.05 -8.47 -6.80
N ARG A 38 -10.08 -8.90 -5.98
CA ARG A 38 -9.75 -8.16 -4.77
C ARG A 38 -8.36 -8.58 -4.28
N ALA A 39 -7.34 -7.83 -4.69
CA ALA A 39 -5.96 -8.13 -4.33
C ALA A 39 -5.73 -7.95 -2.84
N PRO A 40 -4.87 -8.78 -2.22
CA PRO A 40 -4.46 -8.57 -0.85
C PRO A 40 -3.67 -7.27 -0.68
N ALA A 41 -3.81 -6.64 0.48
CA ALA A 41 -2.95 -5.51 0.85
C ALA A 41 -1.59 -6.03 1.30
N VAL A 42 -0.56 -5.24 1.00
CA VAL A 42 0.81 -5.50 1.46
C VAL A 42 1.12 -4.53 2.60
N GLU A 43 1.64 -5.04 3.71
CA GLU A 43 2.13 -4.20 4.80
C GLU A 43 3.66 -4.25 4.82
N LEU A 44 4.28 -3.08 4.81
CA LEU A 44 5.72 -2.92 5.01
C LEU A 44 5.93 -2.40 6.43
N VAL A 45 6.82 -3.02 7.18
CA VAL A 45 7.06 -2.69 8.59
C VAL A 45 8.51 -2.29 8.78
N GLY A 46 8.72 -1.06 9.24
CA GLY A 46 10.05 -0.55 9.54
C GLY A 46 10.53 -1.00 10.91
N THR A 47 11.86 -1.03 11.07
CA THR A 47 12.48 -1.36 12.36
C THR A 47 12.23 -0.27 13.42
N ASP A 48 11.84 0.93 12.97
CA ASP A 48 11.47 2.05 13.86
C ASP A 48 10.03 1.97 14.39
N GLY A 49 9.27 0.95 13.98
CA GLY A 49 7.87 0.80 14.40
C GLY A 49 6.86 1.45 13.45
N SER A 50 7.33 2.13 12.41
CA SER A 50 6.43 2.68 11.38
C SER A 50 5.95 1.58 10.44
N SER A 51 4.82 1.81 9.77
CA SER A 51 4.30 0.86 8.79
C SER A 51 3.67 1.59 7.60
N LEU A 52 3.65 0.91 6.46
CA LEU A 52 2.99 1.38 5.25
C LEU A 52 2.18 0.24 4.67
N VAL A 53 0.88 0.45 4.53
CA VAL A 53 -0.01 -0.51 3.88
C VAL A 53 -0.27 -0.03 2.46
N VAL A 54 -0.12 -0.92 1.49
CA VAL A 54 -0.39 -0.66 0.09
C VAL A 54 -1.52 -1.56 -0.35
N GLY A 55 -2.66 -0.96 -0.69
CA GLY A 55 -3.79 -1.68 -1.27
C GLY A 55 -3.89 -1.34 -2.76
N VAL A 56 -3.91 -2.35 -3.62
CA VAL A 56 -3.94 -2.16 -5.07
C VAL A 56 -5.27 -2.66 -5.64
N ALA A 57 -5.85 -1.88 -6.54
CA ALA A 57 -7.06 -2.25 -7.26
C ALA A 57 -6.87 -1.83 -8.72
N GLY A 58 -6.41 -2.74 -9.56
CA GLY A 58 -6.11 -2.45 -10.96
C GLY A 58 -4.97 -1.43 -11.08
N GLU A 59 -5.25 -0.28 -11.67
CA GLU A 59 -4.25 0.78 -11.88
C GLU A 59 -4.25 1.81 -10.75
N ARG A 60 -5.13 1.64 -9.76
CA ARG A 60 -5.22 2.54 -8.61
C ARG A 60 -4.68 1.85 -7.37
N ALA A 61 -4.23 2.65 -6.41
CA ALA A 61 -3.76 2.14 -5.14
C ALA A 61 -4.09 3.14 -4.03
N VAL A 62 -4.06 2.64 -2.80
CA VAL A 62 -4.22 3.45 -1.60
C VAL A 62 -3.02 3.17 -0.69
N LEU A 63 -2.50 4.22 -0.07
CA LEU A 63 -1.43 4.11 0.92
C LEU A 63 -1.96 4.52 2.28
N LEU A 64 -1.69 3.69 3.28
CA LEU A 64 -2.01 3.99 4.68
C LEU A 64 -0.70 3.95 5.46
N PHE A 65 -0.27 5.09 5.97
CA PHE A 65 0.99 5.23 6.68
C PHE A 65 0.74 5.44 8.17
N THR A 66 1.49 4.73 9.01
CA THR A 66 1.49 4.94 10.46
C THR A 66 2.93 5.18 10.89
N ASP A 67 3.21 6.30 11.54
CA ASP A 67 4.56 6.59 12.01
C ASP A 67 4.89 5.86 13.30
N ALA A 68 6.13 5.99 13.76
CA ALA A 68 6.61 5.29 14.95
C ALA A 68 5.86 5.70 16.23
N SER A 69 5.21 6.86 16.24
CA SER A 69 4.42 7.33 17.41
C SER A 69 2.97 6.83 17.35
N GLY A 70 2.56 6.23 16.22
CA GLY A 70 1.19 5.77 16.02
C GLY A 70 0.29 6.77 15.29
N ALA A 71 0.82 7.92 14.87
CA ALA A 71 0.06 8.87 14.08
C ALA A 71 -0.14 8.33 12.67
N ALA A 72 -1.37 8.40 12.17
CA ALA A 72 -1.76 7.80 10.90
C ALA A 72 -2.04 8.85 9.83
N ALA A 73 -1.77 8.49 8.58
CA ALA A 73 -2.06 9.33 7.41
C ALA A 73 -2.45 8.43 6.24
N HIS A 74 -3.13 9.01 5.27
CA HIS A 74 -3.57 8.27 4.08
C HIS A 74 -3.24 9.07 2.82
N SER A 75 -3.15 8.36 1.69
CA SER A 75 -2.92 9.00 0.40
C SER A 75 -4.12 9.85 -0.03
N VAL A 76 -3.84 10.94 -0.73
CA VAL A 76 -4.85 11.81 -1.31
C VAL A 76 -4.62 11.84 -2.81
N GLY A 77 -5.65 11.47 -3.56
CA GLY A 77 -5.59 11.47 -5.01
C GLY A 77 -5.72 12.87 -5.60
N SER A 78 -5.34 12.98 -6.87
CA SER A 78 -5.60 14.20 -7.64
C SER A 78 -7.11 14.38 -7.84
N SER A 79 -7.53 15.59 -8.22
CA SER A 79 -8.95 15.92 -8.36
C SER A 79 -9.73 14.96 -9.29
N GLY A 80 -9.08 14.42 -10.31
CA GLY A 80 -9.72 13.46 -11.20
C GLY A 80 -9.97 12.09 -10.58
N ALA A 81 -9.21 11.71 -9.55
CA ALA A 81 -9.38 10.44 -8.87
C ALA A 81 -10.51 10.45 -7.83
N GLN A 82 -11.09 11.62 -7.55
CA GLN A 82 -12.16 11.75 -6.55
C GLN A 82 -13.51 11.28 -7.05
N HIS A 83 -13.63 10.99 -8.35
CA HIS A 83 -14.87 10.55 -8.97
C HIS A 83 -14.79 9.06 -9.27
N GLY A 84 -15.89 8.36 -9.03
CA GLY A 84 -16.00 6.93 -9.28
C GLY A 84 -16.12 6.12 -8.01
N SER A 85 -16.03 4.80 -8.16
CA SER A 85 -16.13 3.87 -7.05
C SER A 85 -14.87 3.88 -6.19
N GLY A 86 -15.03 3.49 -4.94
CA GLY A 86 -13.92 3.37 -4.02
C GLY A 86 -12.90 2.30 -4.43
N VAL A 87 -11.78 2.26 -3.74
CA VAL A 87 -10.74 1.26 -3.95
C VAL A 87 -11.03 0.08 -3.03
N VAL A 88 -11.17 -1.10 -3.63
CA VAL A 88 -11.50 -2.33 -2.90
C VAL A 88 -10.28 -3.25 -2.89
N PHE A 89 -9.93 -3.74 -1.72
CA PHE A 89 -8.85 -4.71 -1.58
C PHE A 89 -9.11 -5.58 -0.34
N ASP A 90 -8.32 -6.64 -0.20
CA ASP A 90 -8.41 -7.57 0.92
C ASP A 90 -7.35 -7.21 1.96
N TYR A 91 -7.79 -6.75 3.14
CA TYR A 91 -6.91 -6.41 4.25
C TYR A 91 -6.90 -7.58 5.23
N PHE A 92 -5.93 -8.49 5.04
CA PHE A 92 -5.72 -9.68 5.89
C PHE A 92 -7.01 -10.48 6.12
N GLY A 93 -7.70 -10.78 5.02
CA GLY A 93 -8.93 -11.55 5.05
C GLY A 93 -10.21 -10.72 5.16
N SER A 94 -10.10 -9.41 5.35
CA SER A 94 -11.25 -8.53 5.48
C SER A 94 -11.48 -7.73 4.20
N TYR A 95 -12.69 -7.78 3.67
CA TYR A 95 -13.10 -6.91 2.58
C TYR A 95 -12.97 -5.46 3.04
N THR A 96 -12.23 -4.67 2.29
CA THR A 96 -12.00 -3.26 2.65
C THR A 96 -12.24 -2.38 1.44
N GLU A 97 -13.05 -1.35 1.61
CA GLU A 97 -13.30 -0.34 0.59
C GLU A 97 -12.97 1.03 1.17
N LEU A 98 -12.09 1.77 0.47
CA LEU A 98 -11.71 3.12 0.86
C LEU A 98 -12.19 4.12 -0.18
N PRO A 99 -12.42 5.39 0.21
CA PRO A 99 -12.93 6.40 -0.72
C PRO A 99 -12.06 6.57 -1.95
N ALA A 100 -12.70 6.87 -3.09
CA ALA A 100 -11.98 7.16 -4.33
C ALA A 100 -11.02 8.33 -4.18
N SER A 101 -11.29 9.25 -3.26
CA SER A 101 -10.42 10.39 -2.98
C SER A 101 -9.05 9.98 -2.41
N TYR A 102 -8.92 8.76 -1.90
CA TYR A 102 -7.63 8.24 -1.42
C TYR A 102 -6.79 7.67 -2.56
N ALA A 103 -7.39 7.40 -3.71
CA ALA A 103 -6.74 6.66 -4.79
C ALA A 103 -5.63 7.48 -5.46
N VAL A 104 -4.50 6.83 -5.67
CA VAL A 104 -3.39 7.34 -6.47
C VAL A 104 -3.06 6.32 -7.55
N PRO A 105 -2.36 6.71 -8.63
CA PRO A 105 -1.87 5.72 -9.59
C PRO A 105 -0.96 4.71 -8.92
N VAL A 106 -1.03 3.45 -9.37
CA VAL A 106 -0.23 2.39 -8.76
C VAL A 106 1.28 2.69 -8.82
N GLY A 107 1.74 3.36 -9.89
CA GLY A 107 3.15 3.76 -10.00
C GLY A 107 3.59 4.72 -8.90
N VAL A 108 2.70 5.62 -8.46
CA VAL A 108 2.97 6.54 -7.35
C VAL A 108 3.10 5.73 -6.05
N ALA A 109 2.22 4.77 -5.86
CA ALA A 109 2.26 3.91 -4.67
C ALA A 109 3.53 3.06 -4.61
N VAL A 110 3.95 2.50 -5.74
CA VAL A 110 5.20 1.73 -5.85
C VAL A 110 6.39 2.61 -5.50
N GLN A 111 6.46 3.82 -6.06
CA GLN A 111 7.55 4.76 -5.77
C GLN A 111 7.60 5.11 -4.28
N ALA A 112 6.45 5.38 -3.67
CA ALA A 112 6.36 5.69 -2.24
C ALA A 112 6.79 4.51 -1.38
N ALA A 113 6.36 3.31 -1.72
CA ALA A 113 6.72 2.10 -1.00
C ALA A 113 8.22 1.81 -1.10
N ASP A 114 8.81 2.01 -2.29
CA ASP A 114 10.26 1.85 -2.46
C ASP A 114 11.02 2.87 -1.62
N GLY A 115 10.58 4.12 -1.59
CA GLY A 115 11.16 5.16 -0.73
C GLY A 115 11.05 4.82 0.75
N PHE A 116 9.91 4.26 1.17
CA PHE A 116 9.71 3.80 2.55
C PHE A 116 10.71 2.69 2.90
N ALA A 117 10.90 1.74 1.99
CA ALA A 117 11.89 0.67 2.19
C ALA A 117 13.32 1.20 2.27
N ALA A 118 13.60 2.32 1.59
CA ALA A 118 14.90 3.00 1.64
C ALA A 118 15.07 3.91 2.86
N GLY A 119 14.04 4.06 3.70
CA GLY A 119 14.12 4.82 4.94
C GLY A 119 13.34 6.13 4.97
N ALA A 120 12.64 6.50 3.91
CA ALA A 120 11.89 7.77 3.87
C ALA A 120 10.69 7.72 4.83
N ARG A 121 10.59 8.73 5.71
CA ARG A 121 9.52 8.89 6.69
C ARG A 121 9.09 10.35 6.74
N PRO A 122 7.87 10.73 6.34
CA PRO A 122 6.87 9.86 5.71
C PRO A 122 7.28 9.41 4.30
N PRO A 123 6.62 8.41 3.73
CA PRO A 123 6.92 7.97 2.36
C PRO A 123 6.67 9.11 1.37
N LYS A 124 7.49 9.18 0.32
CA LYS A 124 7.43 10.26 -0.66
C LYS A 124 7.43 9.69 -2.07
N ALA A 125 6.68 10.35 -2.94
CA ALA A 125 6.69 10.07 -4.37
C ALA A 125 6.22 11.32 -5.11
N THR A 126 6.63 11.47 -6.37
CA THR A 126 6.13 12.55 -7.22
C THR A 126 4.61 12.38 -7.39
N GLY A 127 3.86 13.45 -7.09
CA GLY A 127 2.41 13.42 -7.18
C GLY A 127 1.69 12.86 -5.97
N LEU A 128 2.43 12.47 -4.92
CA LEU A 128 1.82 11.97 -3.70
C LEU A 128 1.60 13.08 -2.70
N GLN A 129 0.40 13.10 -2.12
CA GLN A 129 0.07 13.88 -0.93
C GLN A 129 -0.47 12.93 0.12
N LEU A 130 -0.13 13.19 1.38
CA LEU A 130 -0.65 12.45 2.52
C LEU A 130 -1.44 13.41 3.41
N ALA A 131 -2.61 12.96 3.84
CA ALA A 131 -3.44 13.70 4.79
C ALA A 131 -3.46 12.94 6.11
N GLU A 132 -3.34 13.67 7.21
CA GLU A 132 -3.43 13.06 8.54
C GLU A 132 -4.87 12.61 8.82
N ASP A 133 -4.98 11.47 9.46
CA ASP A 133 -6.26 10.91 9.87
C ASP A 133 -6.81 11.58 11.14
#